data_664e79022c1a8c85c2ec3da5923453a0
#
_entry.id   664e79022c1a8c85c2ec3da5923453a0
#
_cell.length_a   1.000
_cell.length_b   1.000
_cell.length_c   1.000
_cell.angle_alpha   90.00
_cell.angle_beta   90.00
_cell.angle_gamma   90.00
#
_symmetry.space_group_name_H-M   'P 1'
#
loop_
_entity.id
_entity.type
_entity.pdbx_description
1 polymer ?
#
loop_
_entity_poly.entity_id
_entity_poly.type
_entity_poly.pdbx_seq_one_letter_code
_entity_poly.pdbx_strand_id
1 'polypeptide(L)'
;MNFSEKLSLKEKVGYALGDGAANIAWRGVAIFLAIFYTDVFGLHPAAVALLLLVARATDGITDVLMGLLCDRTKSKYGKFRPWVLWTAIPLAVSLSLLFTTPDLGPKGKIVYAYATYLLFILVYTANNVPYGALMAVMTGDDKQRTSLGSYRMVGAFTGGLVVQGALLFLVAYFGNINPRVDVEKLDSEKYILTVSTDKSVDNVNIRAGARTFFSEGNALLQLSDQPAESYNLPRVGWSLSMEAGKEYSFIVTGEDDIKAKDVRIIDQKRGYSNSIYLLSVFLALFLVITFATTRERVQPPKSQNTNLLKDMKDLAFNRPWLVLLFIGLIFNTYNAIKQGAILYYFSHFLHNQLLASFFMVGLMLASIAGAMVTSYLSRLMGKRNLFVAAFIFSGSINALFWFCGPDDIVQIFAIGLVSEFGAAIFPTLFFAMLGDAADYSEFVNNRRATGLVYSAGSLATKFGGGIAGAIIGMVLAAFSYDGLNHESIRQAVPGIIMLMSWIPAVIALLGAIVMAFYPLTTRKMEEITAELARRRATETY
;
A
#
# COMPACT_ATOMS: atom_id res chain seq x y z
N MET A 1 20.33 11.74 -30.51
CA MET A 1 18.99 11.29 -30.07
C MET A 1 18.16 12.52 -29.71
N ASN A 2 16.95 12.67 -30.26
CA ASN A 2 16.11 13.84 -29.99
C ASN A 2 15.60 13.78 -28.53
N PHE A 3 16.17 14.59 -27.64
CA PHE A 3 15.77 14.70 -26.23
C PHE A 3 14.39 15.31 -26.01
N SER A 4 13.75 15.83 -27.08
CA SER A 4 12.40 16.43 -27.08
C SER A 4 11.30 15.46 -27.52
N GLU A 5 11.60 14.16 -27.68
CA GLU A 5 10.59 13.20 -28.10
C GLU A 5 9.53 13.04 -27.01
N LYS A 6 8.30 13.43 -27.34
CA LYS A 6 7.15 13.31 -26.41
C LYS A 6 6.87 11.83 -26.13
N LEU A 7 6.74 11.48 -24.85
CA LEU A 7 6.29 10.14 -24.48
C LEU A 7 4.90 9.86 -25.04
N SER A 8 4.75 8.74 -25.72
CA SER A 8 3.46 8.27 -26.21
C SER A 8 2.53 7.88 -25.06
N LEU A 9 1.21 7.92 -25.30
CA LEU A 9 0.23 7.43 -24.32
C LEU A 9 0.48 5.97 -23.94
N LYS A 10 0.87 5.13 -24.93
CA LYS A 10 1.22 3.72 -24.72
C LYS A 10 2.37 3.54 -23.73
N GLU A 11 3.40 4.38 -23.78
CA GLU A 11 4.51 4.33 -22.83
C GLU A 11 4.10 4.76 -21.42
N LYS A 12 3.26 5.81 -21.32
CA LYS A 12 2.75 6.30 -20.03
C LYS A 12 1.86 5.27 -19.33
N VAL A 13 0.92 4.69 -20.08
CA VAL A 13 0.02 3.64 -19.57
C VAL A 13 0.82 2.38 -19.23
N GLY A 14 1.73 1.96 -20.12
CA GLY A 14 2.58 0.79 -19.85
C GLY A 14 3.49 0.97 -18.63
N TYR A 15 4.00 2.19 -18.40
CA TYR A 15 4.73 2.49 -17.18
C TYR A 15 3.81 2.45 -15.94
N ALA A 16 2.60 2.99 -16.03
CA ALA A 16 1.61 2.96 -14.94
C ALA A 16 1.23 1.53 -14.52
N LEU A 17 1.13 0.59 -15.47
CA LEU A 17 0.86 -0.82 -15.18
C LEU A 17 1.93 -1.47 -14.30
N GLY A 18 3.19 -1.04 -14.41
CA GLY A 18 4.26 -1.53 -13.54
C GLY A 18 4.04 -1.17 -12.07
N ASP A 19 3.57 0.04 -11.78
CA ASP A 19 3.25 0.44 -10.40
C ASP A 19 1.92 -0.19 -9.93
N GLY A 20 0.98 -0.41 -10.86
CA GLY A 20 -0.21 -1.22 -10.59
C GLY A 20 0.14 -2.63 -10.15
N ALA A 21 1.07 -3.29 -10.84
CA ALA A 21 1.59 -4.60 -10.47
C ALA A 21 2.28 -4.59 -9.10
N ALA A 22 3.16 -3.62 -8.86
CA ALA A 22 3.85 -3.47 -7.58
C ALA A 22 2.86 -3.24 -6.43
N ASN A 23 1.79 -2.48 -6.64
CA ASN A 23 0.77 -2.24 -5.63
C ASN A 23 -0.20 -3.42 -5.45
N ILE A 24 -0.46 -4.24 -6.46
CA ILE A 24 -1.16 -5.52 -6.27
C ILE A 24 -0.38 -6.38 -5.27
N ALA A 25 0.94 -6.54 -5.45
CA ALA A 25 1.78 -7.29 -4.52
C ALA A 25 1.81 -6.65 -3.12
N TRP A 26 2.17 -5.35 -3.06
CA TRP A 26 2.39 -4.67 -1.78
C TRP A 26 1.13 -4.52 -0.94
N ARG A 27 -0.01 -4.12 -1.53
CA ARG A 27 -1.28 -3.97 -0.81
C ARG A 27 -1.82 -5.33 -0.36
N GLY A 28 -1.67 -6.37 -1.17
CA GLY A 28 -2.00 -7.74 -0.78
C GLY A 28 -1.25 -8.16 0.48
N VAL A 29 0.05 -7.93 0.52
CA VAL A 29 0.90 -8.27 1.66
C VAL A 29 0.63 -7.33 2.86
N ALA A 30 0.62 -6.03 2.64
CA ALA A 30 0.52 -5.06 3.74
C ALA A 30 -0.81 -5.11 4.51
N ILE A 31 -1.91 -5.50 3.83
CA ILE A 31 -3.25 -5.51 4.42
C ILE A 31 -3.66 -6.91 4.87
N PHE A 32 -3.39 -7.93 4.06
CA PHE A 32 -3.99 -9.25 4.24
C PHE A 32 -3.03 -10.31 4.79
N LEU A 33 -1.71 -10.13 4.67
CA LEU A 33 -0.77 -11.18 5.07
C LEU A 33 -0.79 -11.48 6.58
N ALA A 34 -0.89 -10.45 7.41
CA ALA A 34 -0.91 -10.64 8.86
C ALA A 34 -2.10 -11.49 9.29
N ILE A 35 -3.31 -11.14 8.85
CA ILE A 35 -4.54 -11.89 9.11
C ILE A 35 -4.45 -13.30 8.50
N PHE A 36 -3.94 -13.42 7.27
CA PHE A 36 -3.76 -14.72 6.65
C PHE A 36 -2.82 -15.63 7.45
N TYR A 37 -1.70 -15.10 7.96
CA TYR A 37 -0.76 -15.89 8.75
C TYR A 37 -1.30 -16.27 10.12
N THR A 38 -2.03 -15.40 10.80
CA THR A 38 -2.61 -15.71 12.12
C THR A 38 -3.83 -16.61 12.00
N ASP A 39 -4.81 -16.23 11.21
CA ASP A 39 -6.16 -16.79 11.23
C ASP A 39 -6.33 -17.96 10.24
N VAL A 40 -5.56 -17.97 9.12
CA VAL A 40 -5.70 -18.99 8.07
C VAL A 40 -4.57 -20.01 8.10
N PHE A 41 -3.32 -19.54 8.22
CA PHE A 41 -2.15 -20.41 8.29
C PHE A 41 -1.87 -20.92 9.71
N GLY A 42 -2.40 -20.22 10.74
CA GLY A 42 -2.34 -20.62 12.15
C GLY A 42 -0.99 -20.38 12.80
N LEU A 43 -0.33 -19.25 12.50
CA LEU A 43 0.90 -18.81 13.15
C LEU A 43 0.56 -17.98 14.39
N HIS A 44 1.35 -18.14 15.44
CA HIS A 44 1.21 -17.31 16.63
C HIS A 44 1.46 -15.82 16.31
N PRO A 45 0.63 -14.87 16.76
CA PRO A 45 0.74 -13.45 16.43
C PRO A 45 2.12 -12.84 16.71
N ALA A 46 2.79 -13.24 17.80
CA ALA A 46 4.13 -12.76 18.13
C ALA A 46 5.18 -13.17 17.06
N ALA A 47 5.06 -14.39 16.49
CA ALA A 47 5.94 -14.82 15.41
C ALA A 47 5.71 -14.00 14.13
N VAL A 48 4.45 -13.66 13.82
CA VAL A 48 4.10 -12.80 12.69
C VAL A 48 4.62 -11.38 12.90
N ALA A 49 4.47 -10.82 14.11
CA ALA A 49 4.99 -9.49 14.43
C ALA A 49 6.52 -9.43 14.28
N LEU A 50 7.25 -10.43 14.78
CA LEU A 50 8.71 -10.52 14.63
C LEU A 50 9.11 -10.66 13.16
N LEU A 51 8.41 -11.49 12.39
CA LEU A 51 8.62 -11.64 10.95
C LEU A 51 8.53 -10.30 10.22
N LEU A 52 7.46 -9.56 10.46
CA LEU A 52 7.24 -8.25 9.84
C LEU A 52 8.32 -7.23 10.22
N LEU A 53 8.79 -7.27 11.48
CA LEU A 53 9.86 -6.39 11.96
C LEU A 53 11.22 -6.70 11.31
N VAL A 54 11.63 -7.98 11.30
CA VAL A 54 12.88 -8.44 10.66
C VAL A 54 12.89 -8.07 9.17
N ALA A 55 11.76 -8.25 8.52
CA ALA A 55 11.60 -7.92 7.12
C ALA A 55 11.81 -6.42 6.82
N ARG A 56 11.35 -5.52 7.70
CA ARG A 56 11.58 -4.07 7.54
C ARG A 56 13.05 -3.70 7.63
N ALA A 57 13.80 -4.33 8.52
CA ALA A 57 15.24 -4.11 8.63
C ALA A 57 15.98 -4.59 7.38
N THR A 58 15.61 -5.77 6.86
CA THR A 58 16.19 -6.34 5.62
C THR A 58 15.90 -5.46 4.42
N ASP A 59 14.67 -4.96 4.29
CA ASP A 59 14.20 -4.14 3.17
C ASP A 59 15.05 -2.87 2.96
N GLY A 60 15.40 -2.18 4.07
CA GLY A 60 16.26 -1.00 4.02
C GLY A 60 17.65 -1.27 3.44
N ILE A 61 18.27 -2.39 3.82
CA ILE A 61 19.61 -2.77 3.33
C ILE A 61 19.54 -3.19 1.85
N THR A 62 18.56 -4.00 1.50
CA THR A 62 18.42 -4.53 0.14
C THR A 62 18.08 -3.46 -0.89
N ASP A 63 17.33 -2.41 -0.52
CA ASP A 63 17.03 -1.28 -1.41
C ASP A 63 18.33 -0.57 -1.87
N VAL A 64 19.23 -0.27 -0.93
CA VAL A 64 20.50 0.38 -1.24
C VAL A 64 21.37 -0.53 -2.12
N LEU A 65 21.49 -1.81 -1.76
CA LEU A 65 22.26 -2.79 -2.56
C LEU A 65 21.69 -2.91 -3.97
N MET A 66 20.36 -2.95 -4.10
CA MET A 66 19.70 -3.04 -5.40
C MET A 66 19.92 -1.80 -6.26
N GLY A 67 19.88 -0.60 -5.66
CA GLY A 67 20.20 0.65 -6.35
C GLY A 67 21.59 0.60 -6.99
N LEU A 68 22.58 0.10 -6.23
CA LEU A 68 23.96 -0.07 -6.71
C LEU A 68 24.10 -1.12 -7.81
N LEU A 69 23.39 -2.25 -7.69
CA LEU A 69 23.37 -3.29 -8.71
C LEU A 69 22.78 -2.76 -10.02
N CYS A 70 21.69 -1.99 -9.94
CA CYS A 70 21.07 -1.37 -11.11
C CYS A 70 22.02 -0.43 -11.83
N ASP A 71 22.72 0.46 -11.08
CA ASP A 71 23.64 1.42 -11.69
C ASP A 71 24.83 0.74 -12.39
N ARG A 72 25.20 -0.47 -11.96
CA ARG A 72 26.27 -1.28 -12.57
C ARG A 72 25.78 -2.22 -13.67
N THR A 73 24.48 -2.40 -13.82
CA THR A 73 23.90 -3.31 -14.82
C THR A 73 24.17 -2.77 -16.23
N LYS A 74 24.74 -3.63 -17.08
CA LYS A 74 24.96 -3.36 -18.51
C LYS A 74 24.19 -4.39 -19.31
N SER A 75 23.18 -3.99 -20.08
CA SER A 75 22.46 -4.89 -20.96
C SER A 75 22.03 -4.18 -22.24
N LYS A 76 21.69 -4.97 -23.26
CA LYS A 76 21.13 -4.45 -24.53
C LYS A 76 19.77 -3.74 -24.37
N TYR A 77 19.10 -3.95 -23.24
CA TYR A 77 17.80 -3.35 -22.96
C TYR A 77 17.88 -2.12 -22.03
N GLY A 78 19.06 -1.71 -21.60
CA GLY A 78 19.29 -0.64 -20.65
C GLY A 78 19.77 -1.13 -19.28
N LYS A 79 19.71 -0.26 -18.28
CA LYS A 79 20.14 -0.56 -16.89
C LYS A 79 19.00 -1.10 -16.02
N PHE A 80 17.81 -0.51 -16.13
CA PHE A 80 16.67 -0.72 -15.22
C PHE A 80 15.60 -1.64 -15.81
N ARG A 81 15.31 -1.52 -17.10
CA ARG A 81 14.30 -2.35 -17.79
C ARG A 81 14.51 -3.85 -17.67
N PRO A 82 15.75 -4.39 -17.78
CA PRO A 82 15.98 -5.82 -17.65
C PRO A 82 15.49 -6.38 -16.32
N TRP A 83 15.67 -5.63 -15.23
CA TRP A 83 15.24 -6.04 -13.90
C TRP A 83 13.72 -6.17 -13.80
N VAL A 84 12.96 -5.26 -14.41
CA VAL A 84 11.50 -5.35 -14.48
C VAL A 84 11.05 -6.66 -15.15
N LEU A 85 11.72 -7.06 -16.22
CA LEU A 85 11.41 -8.32 -16.91
C LEU A 85 11.85 -9.55 -16.12
N TRP A 86 13.10 -9.56 -15.64
CA TRP A 86 13.68 -10.71 -14.96
C TRP A 86 12.98 -11.05 -13.65
N THR A 87 12.45 -10.03 -12.98
CA THR A 87 11.74 -10.20 -11.71
C THR A 87 10.24 -10.42 -11.88
N ALA A 88 9.66 -10.31 -13.07
CA ALA A 88 8.23 -10.44 -13.31
C ALA A 88 7.67 -11.80 -12.83
N ILE A 89 8.27 -12.88 -13.28
CA ILE A 89 7.87 -14.25 -12.87
C ILE A 89 8.29 -14.54 -11.42
N PRO A 90 9.54 -14.28 -10.99
CA PRO A 90 9.94 -14.49 -9.59
C PRO A 90 9.05 -13.76 -8.59
N LEU A 91 8.61 -12.53 -8.90
CA LEU A 91 7.73 -11.76 -8.02
C LEU A 91 6.33 -12.38 -7.91
N ALA A 92 5.77 -12.82 -9.05
CA ALA A 92 4.48 -13.51 -9.07
C ALA A 92 4.53 -14.82 -8.29
N VAL A 93 5.61 -15.60 -8.45
CA VAL A 93 5.83 -16.86 -7.73
C VAL A 93 6.01 -16.61 -6.23
N SER A 94 6.85 -15.64 -5.85
CA SER A 94 7.08 -15.33 -4.43
C SER A 94 5.81 -14.82 -3.72
N LEU A 95 5.00 -13.99 -4.40
CA LEU A 95 3.69 -13.57 -3.89
C LEU A 95 2.73 -14.77 -3.73
N SER A 96 2.70 -15.68 -4.70
CA SER A 96 1.89 -16.89 -4.63
C SER A 96 2.30 -17.77 -3.45
N LEU A 97 3.60 -17.96 -3.22
CA LEU A 97 4.12 -18.77 -2.11
C LEU A 97 3.73 -18.19 -0.74
N LEU A 98 3.65 -16.87 -0.59
CA LEU A 98 3.23 -16.23 0.67
C LEU A 98 1.84 -16.66 1.13
N PHE A 99 0.93 -16.89 0.17
CA PHE A 99 -0.47 -17.25 0.44
C PHE A 99 -0.77 -18.73 0.14
N THR A 100 0.27 -19.54 0.00
CA THR A 100 0.15 -21.01 -0.06
C THR A 100 0.22 -21.59 1.35
N THR A 101 -0.63 -22.57 1.63
CA THR A 101 -0.72 -23.22 2.95
C THR A 101 -0.26 -24.69 2.86
N PRO A 102 1.05 -24.97 2.81
CA PRO A 102 1.54 -26.33 2.84
C PRO A 102 1.21 -26.98 4.18
N ASP A 103 0.93 -28.28 4.15
CA ASP A 103 0.69 -29.07 5.36
C ASP A 103 2.02 -29.36 6.06
N LEU A 104 2.35 -28.53 7.04
CA LEU A 104 3.61 -28.57 7.77
C LEU A 104 3.32 -28.53 9.28
N GLY A 105 4.17 -29.19 10.07
CA GLY A 105 4.13 -29.05 11.51
C GLY A 105 4.44 -27.60 11.96
N PRO A 106 4.15 -27.23 13.23
CA PRO A 106 4.22 -25.84 13.71
C PRO A 106 5.56 -25.15 13.43
N LYS A 107 6.69 -25.84 13.63
CA LYS A 107 8.03 -25.29 13.33
C LYS A 107 8.23 -25.09 11.82
N GLY A 108 7.75 -26.04 11.01
CA GLY A 108 7.84 -25.96 9.55
C GLY A 108 7.06 -24.77 8.99
N LYS A 109 5.87 -24.47 9.52
CA LYS A 109 5.07 -23.30 9.13
C LYS A 109 5.82 -21.98 9.38
N ILE A 110 6.49 -21.86 10.54
CA ILE A 110 7.28 -20.66 10.88
C ILE A 110 8.43 -20.50 9.87
N VAL A 111 9.23 -21.55 9.64
CA VAL A 111 10.35 -21.53 8.71
C VAL A 111 9.87 -21.19 7.30
N TYR A 112 8.77 -21.80 6.84
CA TYR A 112 8.17 -21.52 5.55
C TYR A 112 7.76 -20.04 5.41
N ALA A 113 7.04 -19.50 6.40
CA ALA A 113 6.60 -18.11 6.39
C ALA A 113 7.78 -17.13 6.32
N TYR A 114 8.84 -17.36 7.13
CA TYR A 114 10.04 -16.53 7.12
C TYR A 114 10.78 -16.61 5.78
N ALA A 115 10.99 -17.82 5.27
CA ALA A 115 11.70 -18.01 4.01
C ALA A 115 10.96 -17.38 2.82
N THR A 116 9.65 -17.62 2.70
CA THR A 116 8.85 -17.06 1.60
C THR A 116 8.69 -15.55 1.69
N TYR A 117 8.56 -14.99 2.91
CA TYR A 117 8.44 -13.54 3.07
C TYR A 117 9.76 -12.82 2.79
N LEU A 118 10.90 -13.34 3.27
CA LEU A 118 12.22 -12.78 2.94
C LEU A 118 12.50 -12.87 1.43
N LEU A 119 12.16 -14.00 0.80
CA LEU A 119 12.26 -14.14 -0.66
C LEU A 119 11.41 -13.09 -1.37
N PHE A 120 10.16 -12.92 -0.95
CA PHE A 120 9.27 -11.91 -1.53
C PHE A 120 9.87 -10.50 -1.43
N ILE A 121 10.38 -10.10 -0.25
CA ILE A 121 10.99 -8.77 -0.07
C ILE A 121 12.17 -8.58 -1.00
N LEU A 122 13.08 -9.56 -1.09
CA LEU A 122 14.24 -9.49 -1.97
C LEU A 122 13.83 -9.30 -3.44
N VAL A 123 12.88 -10.10 -3.91
CA VAL A 123 12.40 -10.02 -5.30
C VAL A 123 11.59 -8.75 -5.54
N TYR A 124 10.77 -8.32 -4.57
CA TYR A 124 10.02 -7.07 -4.64
C TYR A 124 10.96 -5.87 -4.75
N THR A 125 12.01 -5.80 -3.93
CA THR A 125 13.05 -4.77 -4.00
C THR A 125 13.77 -4.80 -5.35
N ALA A 126 14.13 -6.01 -5.85
CA ALA A 126 14.77 -6.19 -7.14
C ALA A 126 13.89 -5.76 -8.33
N ASN A 127 12.58 -5.68 -8.16
CA ASN A 127 11.64 -5.14 -9.13
C ASN A 127 11.40 -3.64 -8.93
N ASN A 128 11.04 -3.23 -7.71
CA ASN A 128 10.49 -1.90 -7.42
C ASN A 128 11.53 -0.79 -7.49
N VAL A 129 12.76 -1.04 -7.04
CA VAL A 129 13.85 -0.04 -7.10
C VAL A 129 14.22 0.31 -8.55
N PRO A 130 14.52 -0.66 -9.45
CA PRO A 130 14.78 -0.34 -10.85
C PRO A 130 13.57 0.25 -11.56
N TYR A 131 12.36 -0.23 -11.26
CA TYR A 131 11.14 0.34 -11.80
C TYR A 131 10.97 1.82 -11.43
N GLY A 132 11.21 2.19 -10.17
CA GLY A 132 11.19 3.58 -9.73
C GLY A 132 12.23 4.44 -10.46
N ALA A 133 13.46 3.95 -10.59
CA ALA A 133 14.55 4.63 -11.28
C ALA A 133 14.35 4.75 -12.80
N LEU A 134 13.60 3.83 -13.42
CA LEU A 134 13.28 3.84 -14.84
C LEU A 134 12.60 5.15 -15.26
N MET A 135 11.77 5.75 -14.40
CA MET A 135 11.11 7.03 -14.67
C MET A 135 12.09 8.14 -15.06
N ALA A 136 13.23 8.22 -14.37
CA ALA A 136 14.22 9.27 -14.60
C ALA A 136 15.02 9.09 -15.92
N VAL A 137 15.08 7.86 -16.45
CA VAL A 137 15.80 7.56 -17.69
C VAL A 137 14.87 7.40 -18.91
N MET A 138 13.58 7.39 -18.73
CA MET A 138 12.61 7.37 -19.83
C MET A 138 12.55 8.71 -20.57
N THR A 139 12.75 9.83 -19.88
CA THR A 139 12.71 11.18 -20.46
C THR A 139 13.62 12.14 -19.71
N GLY A 140 14.25 13.05 -20.45
CA GLY A 140 14.96 14.20 -19.90
C GLY A 140 14.08 15.42 -19.67
N ASP A 141 12.84 15.45 -20.22
CA ASP A 141 11.90 16.56 -20.09
C ASP A 141 11.18 16.50 -18.74
N ASP A 142 11.30 17.55 -17.96
CA ASP A 142 10.71 17.70 -16.64
C ASP A 142 9.17 17.61 -16.65
N LYS A 143 8.52 18.22 -17.65
CA LYS A 143 7.07 18.20 -17.82
C LYS A 143 6.57 16.77 -18.13
N GLN A 144 7.28 16.05 -18.99
CA GLN A 144 6.97 14.66 -19.31
C GLN A 144 7.19 13.75 -18.09
N ARG A 145 8.24 14.01 -17.29
CA ARG A 145 8.51 13.26 -16.06
C ARG A 145 7.41 13.43 -15.02
N THR A 146 6.91 14.65 -14.83
CA THR A 146 5.76 14.92 -13.95
C THR A 146 4.50 14.23 -14.44
N SER A 147 4.23 14.29 -15.77
CA SER A 147 3.13 13.55 -16.39
C SER A 147 3.25 12.05 -16.12
N LEU A 148 4.45 11.49 -16.31
CA LEU A 148 4.70 10.06 -16.07
C LEU A 148 4.47 9.68 -14.60
N GLY A 149 4.85 10.56 -13.66
CA GLY A 149 4.57 10.42 -12.24
C GLY A 149 3.07 10.36 -11.92
N SER A 150 2.25 11.21 -12.59
CA SER A 150 0.79 11.17 -12.45
C SER A 150 0.20 9.84 -12.94
N TYR A 151 0.62 9.37 -14.12
CA TYR A 151 0.19 8.05 -14.65
C TYR A 151 0.62 6.91 -13.72
N ARG A 152 1.83 6.97 -13.18
CA ARG A 152 2.35 6.04 -12.18
C ARG A 152 1.42 5.95 -10.98
N MET A 153 1.02 7.09 -10.39
CA MET A 153 0.15 7.11 -9.22
C MET A 153 -1.25 6.60 -9.52
N VAL A 154 -1.80 6.91 -10.70
CA VAL A 154 -3.07 6.31 -11.14
C VAL A 154 -2.93 4.78 -11.19
N GLY A 155 -1.84 4.25 -11.76
CA GLY A 155 -1.55 2.82 -11.76
C GLY A 155 -1.47 2.23 -10.35
N ALA A 156 -0.72 2.88 -9.46
CA ALA A 156 -0.56 2.47 -8.06
C ALA A 156 -1.89 2.39 -7.32
N PHE A 157 -2.69 3.44 -7.40
CA PHE A 157 -3.98 3.49 -6.73
C PHE A 157 -4.98 2.51 -7.35
N THR A 158 -4.99 2.35 -8.66
CA THR A 158 -5.85 1.36 -9.34
C THR A 158 -5.48 -0.06 -8.93
N GLY A 159 -4.19 -0.42 -8.89
CA GLY A 159 -3.72 -1.72 -8.41
C GLY A 159 -4.12 -1.97 -6.95
N GLY A 160 -3.96 -0.95 -6.09
CA GLY A 160 -4.41 -1.00 -4.70
C GLY A 160 -5.93 -1.18 -4.57
N LEU A 161 -6.71 -0.46 -5.37
CA LEU A 161 -8.18 -0.54 -5.38
C LEU A 161 -8.65 -1.94 -5.80
N VAL A 162 -8.03 -2.54 -6.80
CA VAL A 162 -8.34 -3.91 -7.24
C VAL A 162 -8.15 -4.89 -6.08
N VAL A 163 -7.03 -4.82 -5.36
CA VAL A 163 -6.78 -5.71 -4.22
C VAL A 163 -7.77 -5.45 -3.08
N GLN A 164 -7.94 -4.20 -2.65
CA GLN A 164 -8.80 -3.86 -1.52
C GLN A 164 -10.28 -4.11 -1.80
N GLY A 165 -10.71 -3.88 -3.05
CA GLY A 165 -12.11 -4.06 -3.44
C GLY A 165 -12.44 -5.48 -3.89
N ALA A 166 -11.54 -6.17 -4.58
CA ALA A 166 -11.84 -7.46 -5.21
C ALA A 166 -11.34 -8.68 -4.43
N LEU A 167 -10.26 -8.57 -3.63
CA LEU A 167 -9.63 -9.77 -3.03
C LEU A 167 -10.61 -10.57 -2.16
N LEU A 168 -11.38 -9.93 -1.28
CA LEU A 168 -12.33 -10.63 -0.42
C LEU A 168 -13.49 -11.27 -1.20
N PHE A 169 -13.92 -10.64 -2.30
CA PHE A 169 -14.90 -11.26 -3.21
C PHE A 169 -14.31 -12.48 -3.93
N LEU A 170 -13.06 -12.40 -4.39
CA LEU A 170 -12.36 -13.52 -4.99
C LEU A 170 -12.15 -14.66 -3.99
N VAL A 171 -11.78 -14.33 -2.74
CA VAL A 171 -11.67 -15.32 -1.64
C VAL A 171 -13.00 -16.02 -1.42
N ALA A 172 -14.09 -15.27 -1.36
CA ALA A 172 -15.42 -15.85 -1.22
C ALA A 172 -15.82 -16.69 -2.44
N TYR A 173 -15.46 -16.28 -3.65
CA TYR A 173 -15.75 -17.01 -4.89
C TYR A 173 -14.98 -18.33 -4.99
N PHE A 174 -13.64 -18.27 -4.83
CA PHE A 174 -12.78 -19.46 -4.96
C PHE A 174 -12.86 -20.40 -3.77
N GLY A 175 -13.14 -19.83 -2.57
CA GLY A 175 -13.30 -20.60 -1.34
C GLY A 175 -14.70 -21.15 -1.12
N ASN A 176 -15.68 -20.77 -1.95
CA ASN A 176 -17.06 -21.20 -1.75
C ASN A 176 -17.21 -22.71 -1.74
N ILE A 177 -17.84 -23.21 -0.68
CA ILE A 177 -18.25 -24.60 -0.53
C ILE A 177 -19.77 -24.60 -0.51
N ASN A 178 -20.40 -25.55 -1.19
CA ASN A 178 -21.86 -25.70 -1.16
C ASN A 178 -22.24 -26.55 0.06
N PRO A 179 -22.63 -25.94 1.19
CA PRO A 179 -23.08 -26.66 2.36
C PRO A 179 -24.53 -27.09 2.20
N ARG A 180 -24.94 -28.08 2.98
CA ARG A 180 -26.35 -28.27 3.31
C ARG A 180 -26.63 -27.34 4.48
N VAL A 181 -27.62 -26.49 4.33
CA VAL A 181 -28.01 -25.50 5.34
C VAL A 181 -29.48 -25.64 5.64
N ASP A 182 -29.77 -25.77 6.92
CA ASP A 182 -31.14 -25.61 7.46
C ASP A 182 -31.17 -24.39 8.35
N VAL A 183 -32.22 -23.61 8.27
CA VAL A 183 -32.41 -22.35 9.01
C VAL A 183 -33.75 -22.39 9.72
N GLU A 184 -33.69 -22.42 11.03
CA GLU A 184 -34.88 -22.37 11.89
C GLU A 184 -34.92 -21.02 12.62
N LYS A 185 -36.06 -20.34 12.57
CA LYS A 185 -36.27 -19.08 13.27
C LYS A 185 -36.74 -19.35 14.70
N LEU A 186 -35.92 -18.93 15.68
CA LEU A 186 -36.24 -19.06 17.11
C LEU A 186 -37.08 -17.90 17.63
N ASP A 187 -36.73 -16.65 17.22
CA ASP A 187 -37.34 -15.40 17.70
C ASP A 187 -37.22 -14.33 16.61
N SER A 188 -37.74 -13.13 16.86
CA SER A 188 -37.71 -12.01 15.90
C SER A 188 -36.30 -11.73 15.33
N GLU A 189 -35.24 -11.96 16.13
CA GLU A 189 -33.87 -11.66 15.79
C GLU A 189 -32.92 -12.86 15.89
N LYS A 190 -33.43 -14.06 16.29
CA LYS A 190 -32.58 -15.25 16.52
C LYS A 190 -32.93 -16.37 15.55
N TYR A 191 -31.89 -16.98 15.00
CA TYR A 191 -31.99 -18.11 14.07
C TYR A 191 -31.04 -19.22 14.51
N ILE A 192 -31.48 -20.48 14.36
CA ILE A 192 -30.60 -21.65 14.39
C ILE A 192 -30.19 -21.95 12.96
N LEU A 193 -28.86 -21.97 12.72
CA LEU A 193 -28.30 -22.44 11.47
C LEU A 193 -27.71 -23.82 11.69
N THR A 194 -28.23 -24.84 11.05
CA THR A 194 -27.65 -26.18 11.01
C THR A 194 -26.96 -26.36 9.69
N VAL A 195 -25.63 -26.61 9.73
CA VAL A 195 -24.78 -26.64 8.55
C VAL A 195 -23.98 -27.94 8.51
N SER A 196 -23.95 -28.62 7.36
CA SER A 196 -23.07 -29.76 7.13
C SER A 196 -22.39 -29.68 5.76
N THR A 197 -21.22 -30.31 5.65
CA THR A 197 -20.43 -30.33 4.42
C THR A 197 -20.12 -31.76 3.99
N ASP A 198 -20.06 -31.99 2.68
CA ASP A 198 -19.73 -33.32 2.13
C ASP A 198 -18.22 -33.66 2.22
N LYS A 199 -17.38 -32.66 2.55
CA LYS A 199 -15.92 -32.82 2.69
C LYS A 199 -15.45 -32.19 3.98
N SER A 200 -14.44 -32.81 4.60
CA SER A 200 -13.77 -32.17 5.75
C SER A 200 -12.99 -30.96 5.28
N VAL A 201 -13.14 -29.85 5.97
CA VAL A 201 -12.54 -28.55 5.64
C VAL A 201 -12.06 -27.85 6.89
N ASP A 202 -10.83 -27.39 6.86
CA ASP A 202 -10.22 -26.60 7.94
C ASP A 202 -10.29 -25.11 7.64
N ASN A 203 -10.42 -24.30 8.68
CA ASN A 203 -10.45 -22.83 8.58
C ASN A 203 -11.55 -22.29 7.66
N VAL A 204 -12.76 -22.78 7.84
CA VAL A 204 -13.95 -22.26 7.15
C VAL A 204 -14.50 -21.03 7.86
N ASN A 205 -14.95 -20.09 7.05
CA ASN A 205 -15.68 -18.92 7.50
C ASN A 205 -17.16 -19.08 7.10
N ILE A 206 -18.05 -19.01 8.09
CA ILE A 206 -19.49 -19.12 7.85
C ILE A 206 -20.06 -17.71 7.74
N ARG A 207 -20.77 -17.44 6.65
CA ARG A 207 -21.46 -16.19 6.39
C ARG A 207 -22.96 -16.39 6.28
N ALA A 208 -23.72 -15.63 7.07
CA ALA A 208 -25.17 -15.62 7.06
C ALA A 208 -25.69 -14.19 6.83
N GLY A 209 -26.01 -13.85 5.59
CA GLY A 209 -26.50 -12.52 5.19
C GLY A 209 -25.44 -11.40 5.22
N ALA A 210 -25.77 -10.25 4.64
CA ALA A 210 -24.83 -9.12 4.57
C ALA A 210 -24.69 -8.37 5.89
N ARG A 211 -25.77 -8.26 6.68
CA ARG A 211 -25.81 -7.49 7.93
C ARG A 211 -25.27 -8.24 9.15
N THR A 212 -25.40 -9.56 9.23
CA THR A 212 -24.86 -10.39 10.32
C THR A 212 -23.34 -10.32 10.46
N PHE A 213 -22.63 -9.85 9.44
CA PHE A 213 -21.18 -9.66 9.46
C PHE A 213 -20.72 -8.36 10.07
N PHE A 214 -21.59 -7.35 10.05
CA PHE A 214 -21.23 -5.96 10.30
C PHE A 214 -22.08 -5.34 11.40
N SER A 215 -23.04 -6.08 11.95
CA SER A 215 -23.76 -5.63 13.13
C SER A 215 -22.86 -5.74 14.34
N GLU A 216 -22.76 -4.69 15.13
CA GLU A 216 -22.16 -4.64 16.45
C GLU A 216 -23.01 -5.44 17.45
N GLY A 217 -23.33 -6.67 17.15
CA GLY A 217 -24.05 -7.56 18.04
C GLY A 217 -23.12 -8.66 18.52
N ASN A 218 -23.12 -8.94 19.81
CA ASN A 218 -22.60 -10.19 20.34
C ASN A 218 -23.35 -11.33 19.64
N ALA A 219 -22.79 -11.88 18.57
CA ALA A 219 -23.32 -13.12 18.02
C ALA A 219 -22.98 -14.21 19.03
N LEU A 220 -23.99 -14.72 19.71
CA LEU A 220 -23.88 -15.92 20.54
C LEU A 220 -23.76 -17.09 19.59
N LEU A 221 -22.56 -17.67 19.52
CA LEU A 221 -22.35 -18.94 18.85
C LEU A 221 -22.53 -20.03 19.91
N GLN A 222 -23.59 -20.82 19.79
CA GLN A 222 -23.79 -22.01 20.60
C GLN A 222 -23.69 -23.22 19.68
N LEU A 223 -22.65 -24.03 19.83
CA LEU A 223 -22.70 -25.42 19.36
C LEU A 223 -23.72 -26.16 20.20
N SER A 224 -24.59 -26.97 19.59
CA SER A 224 -25.73 -27.61 20.23
C SER A 224 -25.42 -28.47 21.47
N ASP A 225 -24.15 -28.81 21.68
CA ASP A 225 -23.68 -29.67 22.77
C ASP A 225 -22.85 -28.94 23.84
N GLN A 226 -22.72 -27.60 23.80
CA GLN A 226 -21.97 -26.82 24.79
C GLN A 226 -22.78 -25.63 25.35
N PRO A 227 -22.58 -25.26 26.64
CA PRO A 227 -23.24 -24.10 27.22
C PRO A 227 -22.86 -22.82 26.47
N ALA A 228 -23.82 -21.90 26.36
CA ALA A 228 -23.65 -20.63 25.68
C ALA A 228 -22.48 -19.85 26.29
N GLU A 229 -21.37 -19.78 25.59
CA GLU A 229 -20.30 -18.82 25.87
C GLU A 229 -20.49 -17.62 24.94
N SER A 230 -20.53 -16.42 25.54
CA SER A 230 -20.49 -15.18 24.76
C SER A 230 -19.09 -15.01 24.19
N TYR A 231 -18.93 -15.35 22.92
CA TYR A 231 -17.69 -15.02 22.21
C TYR A 231 -17.79 -13.56 21.72
N ASN A 232 -16.87 -12.72 22.17
CA ASN A 232 -16.52 -11.51 21.45
C ASN A 232 -15.88 -11.94 20.13
N LEU A 233 -16.71 -12.08 19.09
CA LEU A 233 -16.25 -12.51 17.79
C LEU A 233 -15.34 -11.45 17.20
N PRO A 234 -14.14 -11.82 16.73
CA PRO A 234 -13.37 -10.92 15.90
C PRO A 234 -14.23 -10.56 14.68
N ARG A 235 -14.33 -9.29 14.39
CA ARG A 235 -15.24 -8.65 13.42
C ARG A 235 -15.10 -9.11 11.96
N VAL A 236 -14.40 -10.21 11.68
CA VAL A 236 -14.13 -10.75 10.33
C VAL A 236 -14.31 -12.27 10.30
N GLY A 237 -15.48 -12.75 10.68
CA GLY A 237 -15.87 -14.15 10.49
C GLY A 237 -15.14 -15.17 11.40
N TRP A 238 -15.76 -16.32 11.56
CA TRP A 238 -15.26 -17.41 12.40
C TRP A 238 -14.41 -18.37 11.60
N SER A 239 -13.33 -18.83 12.18
CA SER A 239 -12.55 -19.94 11.64
C SER A 239 -12.96 -21.22 12.38
N LEU A 240 -13.51 -22.18 11.66
CA LEU A 240 -13.95 -23.47 12.17
C LEU A 240 -13.42 -24.60 11.28
N SER A 241 -13.05 -25.75 11.90
CA SER A 241 -12.82 -26.99 11.16
C SER A 241 -14.11 -27.82 11.17
N MET A 242 -14.53 -28.25 9.98
CA MET A 242 -15.75 -29.06 9.81
C MET A 242 -15.37 -30.43 9.25
N GLU A 243 -15.90 -31.50 9.88
CA GLU A 243 -15.75 -32.86 9.42
C GLU A 243 -16.85 -33.22 8.40
N ALA A 244 -16.50 -34.04 7.41
CA ALA A 244 -17.46 -34.47 6.38
C ALA A 244 -18.66 -35.20 7.01
N GLY A 245 -19.86 -34.79 6.63
CA GLY A 245 -21.12 -35.41 7.05
C GLY A 245 -21.56 -35.09 8.50
N LYS A 246 -20.76 -34.33 9.27
CA LYS A 246 -21.14 -33.90 10.63
C LYS A 246 -21.96 -32.61 10.55
N GLU A 247 -23.01 -32.53 11.36
CA GLU A 247 -23.87 -31.37 11.48
C GLU A 247 -23.37 -30.44 12.59
N TYR A 248 -23.35 -29.15 12.31
CA TYR A 248 -22.96 -28.10 13.25
C TYR A 248 -24.10 -27.10 13.34
N SER A 249 -24.61 -26.88 14.55
CA SER A 249 -25.71 -25.94 14.78
C SER A 249 -25.20 -24.68 15.48
N PHE A 250 -25.60 -23.52 14.96
CA PHE A 250 -25.21 -22.20 15.45
C PHE A 250 -26.44 -21.36 15.72
N ILE A 251 -26.44 -20.62 16.82
CA ILE A 251 -27.43 -19.58 17.07
C ILE A 251 -26.87 -18.27 16.52
N VAL A 252 -27.56 -17.66 15.58
CA VAL A 252 -27.21 -16.38 14.95
C VAL A 252 -28.25 -15.35 15.30
N THR A 253 -27.82 -14.17 15.74
CA THR A 253 -28.69 -13.02 15.98
C THR A 253 -28.55 -12.06 14.81
N GLY A 254 -29.63 -11.64 14.17
CA GLY A 254 -29.64 -10.72 13.05
C GLY A 254 -30.99 -10.04 12.87
N GLU A 255 -30.97 -8.77 12.47
CA GLU A 255 -32.17 -7.97 12.21
C GLU A 255 -32.90 -8.37 10.91
N ASP A 256 -32.20 -9.04 9.97
CA ASP A 256 -32.74 -9.45 8.67
C ASP A 256 -33.21 -10.91 8.68
N ASP A 257 -34.17 -11.21 7.83
CA ASP A 257 -34.70 -12.55 7.63
C ASP A 257 -33.66 -13.44 6.93
N ILE A 258 -32.95 -14.27 7.69
CA ILE A 258 -31.87 -15.14 7.19
C ILE A 258 -32.49 -16.37 6.53
N LYS A 259 -32.14 -16.58 5.25
CA LYS A 259 -32.56 -17.76 4.47
C LYS A 259 -31.39 -18.67 4.18
N ALA A 260 -31.61 -19.96 3.99
CA ALA A 260 -30.55 -20.94 3.67
C ALA A 260 -29.65 -20.50 2.50
N LYS A 261 -30.20 -19.85 1.48
CA LYS A 261 -29.44 -19.30 0.33
C LYS A 261 -28.50 -18.16 0.68
N ASP A 262 -28.69 -17.51 1.83
CA ASP A 262 -27.87 -16.38 2.29
C ASP A 262 -26.69 -16.86 3.15
N VAL A 263 -26.67 -18.15 3.49
CA VAL A 263 -25.59 -18.78 4.25
C VAL A 263 -24.53 -19.33 3.28
N ARG A 264 -23.30 -18.93 3.47
CA ARG A 264 -22.14 -19.39 2.68
C ARG A 264 -21.05 -19.89 3.59
N ILE A 265 -20.41 -20.97 3.19
CA ILE A 265 -19.19 -21.47 3.84
C ILE A 265 -18.03 -21.22 2.89
N ILE A 266 -16.98 -20.62 3.42
CA ILE A 266 -15.80 -20.24 2.66
C ILE A 266 -14.58 -20.92 3.25
N ASP A 267 -13.96 -21.81 2.47
CA ASP A 267 -12.62 -22.32 2.73
C ASP A 267 -11.61 -21.19 2.51
N GLN A 268 -11.11 -20.64 3.58
CA GLN A 268 -10.21 -19.49 3.53
C GLN A 268 -8.86 -19.85 2.92
N LYS A 269 -8.30 -21.04 3.21
CA LYS A 269 -7.01 -21.47 2.65
C LYS A 269 -7.08 -21.47 1.13
N ARG A 270 -8.07 -22.18 0.57
CA ARG A 270 -8.31 -22.28 -0.87
C ARG A 270 -8.67 -20.93 -1.48
N GLY A 271 -9.52 -20.17 -0.79
CA GLY A 271 -9.97 -18.85 -1.23
C GLY A 271 -8.81 -17.88 -1.41
N TYR A 272 -7.98 -17.68 -0.38
CA TYR A 272 -6.82 -16.80 -0.43
C TYR A 272 -5.78 -17.25 -1.45
N SER A 273 -5.40 -18.54 -1.43
CA SER A 273 -4.37 -19.06 -2.37
C SER A 273 -4.77 -18.83 -3.82
N ASN A 274 -5.97 -19.27 -4.22
CA ASN A 274 -6.41 -19.15 -5.61
C ASN A 274 -6.61 -17.69 -6.05
N SER A 275 -7.10 -16.83 -5.16
CA SER A 275 -7.26 -15.41 -5.43
C SER A 275 -5.91 -14.72 -5.69
N ILE A 276 -4.92 -15.02 -4.85
CA ILE A 276 -3.57 -14.46 -5.01
C ILE A 276 -2.88 -15.07 -6.23
N TYR A 277 -3.08 -16.33 -6.56
CA TYR A 277 -2.54 -16.93 -7.80
C TYR A 277 -3.07 -16.19 -9.03
N LEU A 278 -4.38 -15.92 -9.09
CA LEU A 278 -4.97 -15.12 -10.16
C LEU A 278 -4.36 -13.72 -10.25
N LEU A 279 -4.26 -13.02 -9.12
CA LEU A 279 -3.66 -11.68 -9.06
C LEU A 279 -2.18 -11.69 -9.43
N SER A 280 -1.44 -12.74 -9.08
CA SER A 280 -0.03 -12.94 -9.44
C SER A 280 0.17 -13.10 -10.95
N VAL A 281 -0.77 -13.75 -11.65
CA VAL A 281 -0.74 -13.84 -13.12
C VAL A 281 -0.91 -12.45 -13.74
N PHE A 282 -1.86 -11.65 -13.26
CA PHE A 282 -2.03 -10.27 -13.74
C PHE A 282 -0.81 -9.40 -13.44
N LEU A 283 -0.22 -9.55 -12.25
CA LEU A 283 1.02 -8.87 -11.86
C LEU A 283 2.15 -9.16 -12.85
N ALA A 284 2.42 -10.45 -13.16
CA ALA A 284 3.45 -10.83 -14.10
C ALA A 284 3.17 -10.25 -15.50
N LEU A 285 1.92 -10.35 -15.97
CA LEU A 285 1.51 -9.80 -17.26
C LEU A 285 1.75 -8.28 -17.33
N PHE A 286 1.38 -7.52 -16.29
CA PHE A 286 1.57 -6.07 -16.25
C PHE A 286 3.05 -5.70 -16.28
N LEU A 287 3.92 -6.43 -15.57
CA LEU A 287 5.36 -6.19 -15.60
C LEU A 287 5.96 -6.48 -17.00
N VAL A 288 5.52 -7.55 -17.66
CA VAL A 288 5.95 -7.84 -19.03
C VAL A 288 5.49 -6.74 -20.00
N ILE A 289 4.25 -6.25 -19.88
CA ILE A 289 3.74 -5.12 -20.68
C ILE A 289 4.56 -3.85 -20.39
N THR A 290 4.88 -3.59 -19.13
CA THR A 290 5.73 -2.46 -18.74
C THR A 290 7.09 -2.52 -19.43
N PHE A 291 7.74 -3.68 -19.40
CA PHE A 291 9.01 -3.89 -20.12
C PHE A 291 8.85 -3.67 -21.63
N ALA A 292 7.80 -4.23 -22.26
CA ALA A 292 7.60 -4.17 -23.70
C ALA A 292 7.29 -2.75 -24.21
N THR A 293 6.66 -1.92 -23.38
CA THR A 293 6.19 -0.58 -23.79
C THR A 293 7.13 0.55 -23.42
N THR A 294 8.00 0.37 -22.39
CA THR A 294 8.93 1.42 -21.94
C THR A 294 10.27 1.38 -22.67
N ARG A 295 10.99 2.52 -22.70
CA ARG A 295 12.34 2.62 -23.27
C ARG A 295 13.20 3.58 -22.44
N GLU A 296 14.47 3.23 -22.23
CA GLU A 296 15.47 4.11 -21.63
C GLU A 296 16.06 5.01 -22.72
N ARG A 297 15.93 6.34 -22.56
CA ARG A 297 16.43 7.35 -23.51
C ARG A 297 17.60 8.15 -22.96
N VAL A 298 17.59 8.39 -21.64
CA VAL A 298 18.65 9.14 -20.95
C VAL A 298 19.72 8.17 -20.49
N GLN A 299 20.93 8.32 -21.05
CA GLN A 299 22.07 7.52 -20.64
C GLN A 299 23.00 8.34 -19.74
N PRO A 300 23.68 7.70 -18.76
CA PRO A 300 24.69 8.40 -17.97
C PRO A 300 25.88 8.80 -18.85
N PRO A 301 26.68 9.80 -18.42
CA PRO A 301 27.89 10.20 -19.13
C PRO A 301 28.83 9.01 -19.35
N LYS A 302 29.46 8.94 -20.54
CA LYS A 302 30.37 7.83 -20.91
C LYS A 302 31.61 7.71 -20.00
N SER A 303 31.99 8.79 -19.36
CA SER A 303 33.18 8.90 -18.47
C SER A 303 32.85 8.67 -16.99
N GLN A 304 31.68 8.18 -16.66
CA GLN A 304 31.30 8.01 -15.25
C GLN A 304 32.12 6.90 -14.57
N ASN A 305 33.05 7.29 -13.73
CA ASN A 305 33.75 6.40 -12.81
C ASN A 305 32.78 6.03 -11.68
N THR A 306 32.36 4.78 -11.63
CA THR A 306 31.49 4.24 -10.57
C THR A 306 32.31 3.99 -9.30
N ASN A 307 32.43 5.00 -8.45
CA ASN A 307 33.00 4.86 -7.11
C ASN A 307 31.90 5.05 -6.09
N LEU A 308 31.47 3.94 -5.47
CA LEU A 308 30.38 3.91 -4.51
C LEU A 308 30.52 4.94 -3.39
N LEU A 309 31.71 5.03 -2.78
CA LEU A 309 31.97 5.97 -1.69
C LEU A 309 31.80 7.43 -2.15
N LYS A 310 32.25 7.73 -3.38
CA LYS A 310 32.03 9.06 -3.96
C LYS A 310 30.59 9.32 -4.27
N ASP A 311 29.85 8.33 -4.81
CA ASP A 311 28.42 8.45 -5.11
C ASP A 311 27.60 8.67 -3.83
N MET A 312 27.92 7.97 -2.74
CA MET A 312 27.29 8.18 -1.42
C MET A 312 27.65 9.56 -0.86
N LYS A 313 28.90 10.00 -1.00
CA LYS A 313 29.32 11.34 -0.58
C LYS A 313 28.60 12.43 -1.38
N ASP A 314 28.55 12.31 -2.71
CA ASP A 314 27.85 13.24 -3.59
C ASP A 314 26.36 13.32 -3.23
N LEU A 315 25.75 12.19 -2.86
CA LEU A 315 24.36 12.15 -2.40
C LEU A 315 24.18 12.85 -1.05
N ALA A 316 25.06 12.60 -0.08
CA ALA A 316 25.02 13.23 1.24
C ALA A 316 25.19 14.77 1.19
N PHE A 317 25.84 15.29 0.16
CA PHE A 317 25.99 16.75 -0.07
C PHE A 317 24.98 17.31 -1.09
N ASN A 318 24.11 16.47 -1.67
CA ASN A 318 23.06 16.89 -2.58
C ASN A 318 21.90 17.54 -1.80
N ARG A 319 21.94 18.87 -1.64
CA ARG A 319 20.91 19.62 -0.90
C ARG A 319 19.47 19.36 -1.38
N PRO A 320 19.15 19.37 -2.70
CA PRO A 320 17.82 18.99 -3.18
C PRO A 320 17.40 17.60 -2.68
N TRP A 321 18.29 16.62 -2.74
CA TRP A 321 17.99 15.26 -2.31
C TRP A 321 17.76 15.17 -0.80
N LEU A 322 18.56 15.88 0.02
CA LEU A 322 18.37 15.90 1.48
C LEU A 322 16.98 16.42 1.87
N VAL A 323 16.52 17.49 1.22
CA VAL A 323 15.15 17.99 1.45
C VAL A 323 14.12 16.92 1.07
N LEU A 324 14.29 16.27 -0.07
CA LEU A 324 13.38 15.20 -0.50
C LEU A 324 13.42 13.97 0.42
N LEU A 325 14.56 13.65 1.04
CA LEU A 325 14.66 12.59 2.05
C LEU A 325 13.70 12.85 3.21
N PHE A 326 13.74 14.06 3.78
CA PHE A 326 12.83 14.46 4.86
C PHE A 326 11.38 14.55 4.39
N ILE A 327 11.14 15.04 3.18
CA ILE A 327 9.80 15.09 2.60
C ILE A 327 9.23 13.68 2.40
N GLY A 328 10.03 12.73 1.90
CA GLY A 328 9.61 11.33 1.75
C GLY A 328 9.19 10.70 3.07
N LEU A 329 9.95 10.96 4.12
CA LEU A 329 9.63 10.53 5.48
C LEU A 329 8.35 11.19 5.99
N ILE A 330 8.21 12.51 5.87
CA ILE A 330 7.07 13.28 6.38
C ILE A 330 5.77 12.90 5.70
N PHE A 331 5.71 12.87 4.35
CA PHE A 331 4.45 12.57 3.67
C PHE A 331 4.01 11.12 3.87
N ASN A 332 4.98 10.19 3.98
CA ASN A 332 4.62 8.80 4.24
C ASN A 332 4.14 8.61 5.68
N THR A 333 4.74 9.31 6.65
CA THR A 333 4.22 9.34 8.03
C THR A 333 2.80 9.89 8.06
N TYR A 334 2.53 11.00 7.37
CA TYR A 334 1.19 11.59 7.23
C TYR A 334 0.17 10.57 6.69
N ASN A 335 0.49 9.92 5.56
CA ASN A 335 -0.40 8.95 4.93
C ASN A 335 -0.60 7.70 5.79
N ALA A 336 0.46 7.18 6.42
CA ALA A 336 0.38 5.97 7.21
C ALA A 336 -0.39 6.18 8.52
N ILE A 337 -0.29 7.35 9.16
CA ILE A 337 -1.13 7.69 10.33
C ILE A 337 -2.61 7.72 9.93
N LYS A 338 -2.97 8.42 8.85
CA LYS A 338 -4.35 8.48 8.37
C LYS A 338 -4.91 7.08 8.11
N GLN A 339 -4.18 6.27 7.34
CA GLN A 339 -4.62 4.90 7.02
C GLN A 339 -4.76 4.02 8.28
N GLY A 340 -3.82 4.11 9.20
CA GLY A 340 -3.86 3.35 10.45
C GLY A 340 -4.95 3.79 11.42
N ALA A 341 -5.32 5.07 11.42
CA ALA A 341 -6.34 5.64 12.30
C ALA A 341 -7.77 5.38 11.81
N ILE A 342 -8.00 5.17 10.51
CA ILE A 342 -9.35 5.01 9.92
C ILE A 342 -10.15 3.95 10.65
N LEU A 343 -9.59 2.76 10.86
CA LEU A 343 -10.33 1.66 11.50
C LEU A 343 -10.70 1.99 12.94
N TYR A 344 -9.80 2.59 13.71
CA TYR A 344 -10.08 3.05 15.08
C TYR A 344 -11.17 4.12 15.09
N TYR A 345 -11.09 5.09 14.19
CA TYR A 345 -12.06 6.18 14.08
C TYR A 345 -13.46 5.69 13.75
N PHE A 346 -13.59 4.83 12.73
CA PHE A 346 -14.88 4.30 12.31
C PHE A 346 -15.45 3.26 13.29
N SER A 347 -14.59 2.48 13.96
CA SER A 347 -15.02 1.48 14.93
C SER A 347 -15.44 2.09 16.27
N HIS A 348 -14.67 3.04 16.78
CA HIS A 348 -14.81 3.49 18.17
C HIS A 348 -15.44 4.89 18.31
N PHE A 349 -15.41 5.71 17.26
CA PHE A 349 -16.06 7.01 17.26
C PHE A 349 -17.37 7.01 16.48
N LEU A 350 -17.41 6.41 15.27
CA LEU A 350 -18.66 6.31 14.50
C LEU A 350 -19.46 5.05 14.81
N HIS A 351 -18.91 4.10 15.55
CA HIS A 351 -19.53 2.80 15.84
C HIS A 351 -19.99 2.01 14.61
N ASN A 352 -19.38 2.28 13.43
CA ASN A 352 -19.74 1.61 12.17
C ASN A 352 -18.50 1.29 11.32
N GLN A 353 -17.97 0.08 11.50
CA GLN A 353 -16.78 -0.39 10.79
C GLN A 353 -16.98 -0.59 9.29
N LEU A 354 -18.21 -0.89 8.84
CA LEU A 354 -18.50 -1.07 7.41
C LEU A 354 -18.27 0.20 6.62
N LEU A 355 -18.61 1.36 7.20
CA LEU A 355 -18.38 2.66 6.58
C LEU A 355 -16.89 2.90 6.32
N ALA A 356 -15.97 2.33 7.12
CA ALA A 356 -14.54 2.43 6.88
C ALA A 356 -14.14 1.87 5.51
N SER A 357 -14.73 0.75 5.08
CA SER A 357 -14.45 0.16 3.77
C SER A 357 -14.86 1.08 2.62
N PHE A 358 -16.08 1.62 2.68
CA PHE A 358 -16.55 2.58 1.68
C PHE A 358 -15.72 3.86 1.69
N PHE A 359 -15.35 4.35 2.88
CA PHE A 359 -14.49 5.52 3.03
C PHE A 359 -13.11 5.29 2.39
N MET A 360 -12.45 4.16 2.67
CA MET A 360 -11.16 3.82 2.07
C MET A 360 -11.23 3.69 0.55
N VAL A 361 -12.30 3.10 -0.01
CA VAL A 361 -12.53 3.07 -1.46
C VAL A 361 -12.68 4.48 -2.01
N GLY A 362 -13.46 5.33 -1.35
CA GLY A 362 -13.62 6.73 -1.70
C GLY A 362 -12.28 7.48 -1.71
N LEU A 363 -11.44 7.30 -0.68
CA LEU A 363 -10.10 7.87 -0.61
C LEU A 363 -9.23 7.45 -1.80
N MET A 364 -9.27 6.17 -2.20
CA MET A 364 -8.52 5.69 -3.37
C MET A 364 -8.97 6.38 -4.66
N LEU A 365 -10.28 6.56 -4.86
CA LEU A 365 -10.81 7.28 -6.02
C LEU A 365 -10.40 8.75 -6.01
N ALA A 366 -10.44 9.41 -4.85
CA ALA A 366 -9.96 10.77 -4.68
C ALA A 366 -8.45 10.89 -4.96
N SER A 367 -7.65 9.89 -4.53
CA SER A 367 -6.22 9.81 -4.82
C SER A 367 -5.93 9.68 -6.32
N ILE A 368 -6.70 8.85 -7.03
CA ILE A 368 -6.58 8.72 -8.50
C ILE A 368 -6.86 10.08 -9.16
N ALA A 369 -7.95 10.75 -8.80
CA ALA A 369 -8.32 12.06 -9.33
C ALA A 369 -7.24 13.12 -9.06
N GLY A 370 -6.73 13.19 -7.82
CA GLY A 370 -5.65 14.10 -7.43
C GLY A 370 -4.36 13.86 -8.21
N ALA A 371 -3.97 12.60 -8.39
CA ALA A 371 -2.79 12.24 -9.17
C ALA A 371 -2.92 12.66 -10.65
N MET A 372 -4.11 12.49 -11.25
CA MET A 372 -4.37 12.92 -12.66
C MET A 372 -4.22 14.43 -12.84
N VAL A 373 -4.68 15.22 -11.88
CA VAL A 373 -4.65 16.70 -11.95
C VAL A 373 -3.26 17.26 -11.62
N THR A 374 -2.41 16.52 -10.92
CA THR A 374 -1.08 16.97 -10.47
C THR A 374 -0.21 17.48 -11.63
N SER A 375 -0.21 16.81 -12.78
CA SER A 375 0.59 17.23 -13.95
C SER A 375 0.15 18.59 -14.48
N TYR A 376 -1.14 18.88 -14.47
CA TYR A 376 -1.69 20.17 -14.89
C TYR A 376 -1.34 21.26 -13.89
N LEU A 377 -1.61 21.04 -12.61
CA LEU A 377 -1.32 22.01 -11.54
C LEU A 377 0.18 22.33 -11.43
N SER A 378 1.05 21.34 -11.61
CA SER A 378 2.51 21.55 -11.55
C SER A 378 3.04 22.46 -12.68
N ARG A 379 2.35 22.52 -13.83
CA ARG A 379 2.70 23.46 -14.91
C ARG A 379 2.32 24.90 -14.57
N LEU A 380 1.24 25.11 -13.81
CA LEU A 380 0.77 26.44 -13.42
C LEU A 380 1.62 27.03 -12.29
N MET A 381 1.88 26.25 -11.25
CA MET A 381 2.49 26.75 -9.99
C MET A 381 3.97 26.36 -9.83
N GLY A 382 4.47 25.42 -10.64
CA GLY A 382 5.75 24.75 -10.44
C GLY A 382 5.68 23.69 -9.34
N LYS A 383 6.57 22.69 -9.39
CA LYS A 383 6.54 21.51 -8.49
C LYS A 383 6.66 21.89 -7.01
N ARG A 384 7.63 22.76 -6.67
CA ARG A 384 7.89 23.20 -5.30
C ARG A 384 6.65 23.87 -4.68
N ASN A 385 6.12 24.88 -5.34
CA ASN A 385 4.99 25.65 -4.83
C ASN A 385 3.71 24.81 -4.72
N LEU A 386 3.48 23.94 -5.70
CA LEU A 386 2.35 23.00 -5.67
C LEU A 386 2.47 22.04 -4.48
N PHE A 387 3.67 21.54 -4.19
CA PHE A 387 3.89 20.63 -3.05
C PHE A 387 3.60 21.32 -1.72
N VAL A 388 4.10 22.56 -1.53
CA VAL A 388 3.81 23.38 -0.36
C VAL A 388 2.30 23.63 -0.22
N ALA A 389 1.65 24.06 -1.31
CA ALA A 389 0.21 24.31 -1.33
C ALA A 389 -0.60 23.04 -0.99
N ALA A 390 -0.20 21.89 -1.53
CA ALA A 390 -0.86 20.62 -1.26
C ALA A 390 -0.73 20.21 0.21
N PHE A 391 0.43 20.40 0.85
CA PHE A 391 0.59 20.15 2.28
C PHE A 391 -0.31 21.05 3.14
N ILE A 392 -0.30 22.35 2.87
CA ILE A 392 -1.15 23.32 3.60
C ILE A 392 -2.62 22.95 3.39
N PHE A 393 -3.03 22.72 2.15
CA PHE A 393 -4.40 22.35 1.82
C PHE A 393 -4.86 21.08 2.53
N SER A 394 -4.12 19.97 2.33
CA SER A 394 -4.49 18.68 2.91
C SER A 394 -4.47 18.70 4.45
N GLY A 395 -3.48 19.37 5.05
CA GLY A 395 -3.38 19.51 6.50
C GLY A 395 -4.53 20.33 7.09
N SER A 396 -4.86 21.48 6.47
CA SER A 396 -5.95 22.34 6.94
C SER A 396 -7.31 21.66 6.84
N ILE A 397 -7.57 20.97 5.72
CA ILE A 397 -8.82 20.19 5.54
C ILE A 397 -8.87 19.04 6.57
N ASN A 398 -7.75 18.35 6.80
CA ASN A 398 -7.71 17.25 7.78
C ASN A 398 -8.01 17.72 9.21
N ALA A 399 -7.58 18.93 9.60
CA ALA A 399 -7.87 19.49 10.91
C ALA A 399 -9.38 19.61 11.17
N LEU A 400 -10.20 19.74 10.14
CA LEU A 400 -11.66 19.84 10.24
C LEU A 400 -12.33 18.58 10.81
N PHE A 401 -11.68 17.41 10.76
CA PHE A 401 -12.21 16.21 11.43
C PHE A 401 -12.44 16.40 12.92
N TRP A 402 -11.72 17.32 13.57
CA TRP A 402 -11.89 17.65 14.98
C TRP A 402 -13.28 18.19 15.32
N PHE A 403 -13.92 18.83 14.37
CA PHE A 403 -15.22 19.49 14.56
C PHE A 403 -16.41 18.61 14.17
N CYS A 404 -16.16 17.40 13.66
CA CYS A 404 -17.21 16.46 13.26
C CYS A 404 -17.70 15.64 14.46
N GLY A 405 -19.02 15.51 14.58
CA GLY A 405 -19.68 14.56 15.47
C GLY A 405 -19.79 13.16 14.85
N PRO A 406 -20.21 12.13 15.62
CA PRO A 406 -20.36 10.77 15.12
C PRO A 406 -21.47 10.64 14.06
N ASP A 407 -22.44 11.54 14.03
CA ASP A 407 -23.56 11.55 13.08
C ASP A 407 -23.25 12.32 11.79
N ASP A 408 -22.12 13.04 11.73
CA ASP A 408 -21.72 13.89 10.61
C ASP A 408 -21.07 13.09 9.47
N ILE A 409 -21.66 11.96 9.09
CA ILE A 409 -21.06 11.00 8.13
C ILE A 409 -20.74 11.68 6.79
N VAL A 410 -21.64 12.52 6.27
CA VAL A 410 -21.44 13.19 4.98
C VAL A 410 -20.26 14.16 5.04
N GLN A 411 -20.12 14.94 6.13
CA GLN A 411 -19.02 15.86 6.34
C GLN A 411 -17.69 15.11 6.47
N ILE A 412 -17.68 14.01 7.24
CA ILE A 412 -16.50 13.15 7.42
C ILE A 412 -16.01 12.61 6.07
N PHE A 413 -16.93 12.10 5.24
CA PHE A 413 -16.58 11.65 3.89
C PHE A 413 -16.07 12.80 3.02
N ALA A 414 -16.75 13.95 3.01
CA ALA A 414 -16.33 15.10 2.22
C ALA A 414 -14.93 15.60 2.60
N ILE A 415 -14.66 15.79 3.91
CA ILE A 415 -13.36 16.18 4.44
C ILE A 415 -12.28 15.17 4.05
N GLY A 416 -12.56 13.88 4.23
CA GLY A 416 -11.61 12.83 3.88
C GLY A 416 -11.26 12.82 2.40
N LEU A 417 -12.26 12.85 1.52
CA LEU A 417 -12.07 12.82 0.06
C LEU A 417 -11.32 14.06 -0.45
N VAL A 418 -11.70 15.26 0.04
CA VAL A 418 -11.06 16.52 -0.34
C VAL A 418 -9.60 16.59 0.17
N SER A 419 -9.36 16.18 1.41
CA SER A 419 -8.01 16.08 1.97
C SER A 419 -7.14 15.10 1.18
N GLU A 420 -7.68 13.93 0.82
CA GLU A 420 -6.95 12.89 0.10
C GLU A 420 -6.64 13.28 -1.35
N PHE A 421 -7.55 14.00 -2.00
CA PHE A 421 -7.31 14.58 -3.33
C PHE A 421 -6.05 15.45 -3.33
N GLY A 422 -5.87 16.30 -2.32
CA GLY A 422 -4.65 17.09 -2.15
C GLY A 422 -3.43 16.25 -1.80
N ALA A 423 -3.58 15.26 -0.92
CA ALA A 423 -2.49 14.40 -0.47
C ALA A 423 -1.92 13.49 -1.57
N ALA A 424 -2.71 13.14 -2.58
CA ALA A 424 -2.26 12.37 -3.74
C ALA A 424 -1.18 13.09 -4.59
N ILE A 425 -1.06 14.41 -4.44
CA ILE A 425 -0.01 15.22 -5.06
C ILE A 425 1.37 14.86 -4.50
N PHE A 426 1.47 14.50 -3.21
CA PHE A 426 2.75 14.24 -2.55
C PHE A 426 3.57 13.14 -3.22
N PRO A 427 3.12 11.90 -3.32
CA PRO A 427 3.90 10.83 -3.94
C PRO A 427 4.13 11.09 -5.43
N THR A 428 3.18 11.73 -6.11
CA THR A 428 3.29 12.05 -7.54
C THR A 428 4.47 13.00 -7.80
N LEU A 429 4.56 14.10 -7.05
CA LEU A 429 5.65 15.06 -7.18
C LEU A 429 6.96 14.53 -6.59
N PHE A 430 6.91 13.81 -5.47
CA PHE A 430 8.08 13.26 -4.82
C PHE A 430 8.93 12.43 -5.78
N PHE A 431 8.34 11.45 -6.44
CA PHE A 431 9.05 10.59 -7.37
C PHE A 431 9.54 11.34 -8.62
N ALA A 432 8.80 12.34 -9.08
CA ALA A 432 9.26 13.20 -10.17
C ALA A 432 10.49 14.05 -9.76
N MET A 433 10.47 14.61 -8.55
CA MET A 433 11.54 15.47 -8.02
C MET A 433 12.79 14.70 -7.62
N LEU A 434 12.71 13.40 -7.31
CA LEU A 434 13.90 12.54 -7.17
C LEU A 434 14.70 12.50 -8.49
N GLY A 435 14.01 12.49 -9.63
CA GLY A 435 14.66 12.63 -10.94
C GLY A 435 15.39 13.97 -11.10
N ASP A 436 14.77 15.06 -10.62
CA ASP A 436 15.38 16.40 -10.66
C ASP A 436 16.65 16.47 -9.78
N ALA A 437 16.63 15.81 -8.62
CA ALA A 437 17.80 15.69 -7.75
C ALA A 437 18.93 14.87 -8.39
N ALA A 438 18.59 13.87 -9.21
CA ALA A 438 19.58 13.12 -10.00
C ALA A 438 20.19 13.97 -11.13
N ASP A 439 19.36 14.78 -11.82
CA ASP A 439 19.83 15.74 -12.83
C ASP A 439 20.73 16.82 -12.20
N TYR A 440 20.37 17.32 -11.01
CA TYR A 440 21.21 18.25 -10.26
C TYR A 440 22.57 17.64 -9.89
N SER A 441 22.60 16.38 -9.46
CA SER A 441 23.88 15.68 -9.18
C SER A 441 24.76 15.56 -10.43
N GLU A 442 24.16 15.26 -11.59
CA GLU A 442 24.88 15.23 -12.87
C GLU A 442 25.41 16.62 -13.25
N PHE A 443 24.63 17.66 -13.03
CA PHE A 443 25.02 19.03 -13.33
C PHE A 443 26.21 19.52 -12.50
N VAL A 444 26.21 19.21 -11.18
CA VAL A 444 27.26 19.68 -10.25
C VAL A 444 28.50 18.79 -10.27
N ASN A 445 28.32 17.47 -10.28
CA ASN A 445 29.38 16.49 -10.06
C ASN A 445 29.81 15.75 -11.34
N ASN A 446 29.17 16.03 -12.50
CA ASN A 446 29.32 15.26 -13.73
C ASN A 446 29.06 13.75 -13.54
N ARG A 447 28.24 13.38 -12.54
CA ARG A 447 27.96 12.00 -12.15
C ARG A 447 26.48 11.83 -11.84
N ARG A 448 25.89 10.77 -12.38
CA ARG A 448 24.47 10.47 -12.26
C ARG A 448 24.26 9.10 -11.62
N ALA A 449 24.01 9.06 -10.32
CA ALA A 449 23.69 7.84 -9.57
C ALA A 449 22.17 7.72 -9.36
N THR A 450 21.41 7.58 -10.44
CA THR A 450 19.93 7.57 -10.42
C THR A 450 19.39 6.47 -9.52
N GLY A 451 19.94 5.26 -9.60
CA GLY A 451 19.50 4.13 -8.77
C GLY A 451 19.67 4.40 -7.28
N LEU A 452 20.80 5.00 -6.87
CA LEU A 452 21.07 5.36 -5.48
C LEU A 452 20.12 6.46 -4.97
N VAL A 453 19.83 7.48 -5.80
CA VAL A 453 18.88 8.56 -5.48
C VAL A 453 17.49 7.99 -5.20
N TYR A 454 16.99 7.10 -6.07
CA TYR A 454 15.66 6.52 -5.94
C TYR A 454 15.58 5.48 -4.82
N SER A 455 16.61 4.64 -4.64
CA SER A 455 16.61 3.65 -3.55
C SER A 455 16.62 4.30 -2.18
N ALA A 456 17.46 5.33 -1.99
CA ALA A 456 17.49 6.07 -0.74
C ALA A 456 16.21 6.90 -0.50
N GLY A 457 15.59 7.44 -1.57
CA GLY A 457 14.27 8.06 -1.49
C GLY A 457 13.17 7.07 -1.09
N SER A 458 13.19 5.87 -1.66
CA SER A 458 12.27 4.79 -1.29
C SER A 458 12.46 4.36 0.17
N LEU A 459 13.70 4.26 0.64
CA LEU A 459 14.03 3.97 2.04
C LEU A 459 13.39 5.00 2.99
N ALA A 460 13.48 6.28 2.69
CA ALA A 460 12.88 7.34 3.50
C ALA A 460 11.36 7.16 3.63
N THR A 461 10.66 6.81 2.54
CA THR A 461 9.22 6.57 2.59
C THR A 461 8.86 5.36 3.45
N LYS A 462 9.66 4.30 3.44
CA LYS A 462 9.43 3.10 4.28
C LYS A 462 9.61 3.39 5.77
N PHE A 463 10.62 4.19 6.14
CA PHE A 463 10.82 4.63 7.52
C PHE A 463 9.67 5.49 8.04
N GLY A 464 9.07 6.33 7.18
CA GLY A 464 7.90 7.11 7.54
C GLY A 464 6.73 6.24 8.04
N GLY A 465 6.51 5.08 7.43
CA GLY A 465 5.51 4.11 7.92
C GLY A 465 5.81 3.56 9.31
N GLY A 466 7.08 3.33 9.64
CA GLY A 466 7.51 2.91 10.99
C GLY A 466 7.27 3.99 12.05
N ILE A 467 7.61 5.24 11.73
CA ILE A 467 7.37 6.40 12.60
C ILE A 467 5.86 6.58 12.84
N ALA A 468 5.05 6.41 11.81
CA ALA A 468 3.59 6.48 11.92
C ALA A 468 3.04 5.46 12.92
N GLY A 469 3.48 4.21 12.85
CA GLY A 469 3.10 3.17 13.81
C GLY A 469 3.48 3.52 15.25
N ALA A 470 4.68 4.09 15.47
CA ALA A 470 5.11 4.55 16.77
C ALA A 470 4.25 5.71 17.29
N ILE A 471 3.91 6.69 16.44
CA ILE A 471 3.05 7.82 16.81
C ILE A 471 1.65 7.31 17.19
N ILE A 472 1.04 6.43 16.39
CA ILE A 472 -0.27 5.84 16.70
C ILE A 472 -0.22 5.13 18.05
N GLY A 473 0.78 4.26 18.27
CA GLY A 473 0.93 3.53 19.52
C GLY A 473 1.15 4.44 20.73
N MET A 474 1.97 5.49 20.62
CA MET A 474 2.19 6.46 21.69
C MET A 474 0.93 7.25 22.03
N VAL A 475 0.16 7.68 21.03
CA VAL A 475 -1.10 8.42 21.25
C VAL A 475 -2.11 7.51 21.93
N LEU A 476 -2.33 6.29 21.42
CA LEU A 476 -3.25 5.35 22.04
C LEU A 476 -2.85 5.00 23.48
N ALA A 477 -1.56 4.79 23.74
CA ALA A 477 -1.05 4.54 25.10
C ALA A 477 -1.24 5.75 26.03
N ALA A 478 -1.00 6.98 25.55
CA ALA A 478 -1.20 8.20 26.32
C ALA A 478 -2.66 8.41 26.76
N PHE A 479 -3.61 7.90 25.97
CA PHE A 479 -5.03 7.89 26.28
C PHE A 479 -5.49 6.55 26.91
N SER A 480 -4.57 5.72 27.43
CA SER A 480 -4.83 4.46 28.11
C SER A 480 -5.71 3.48 27.32
N TYR A 481 -5.54 3.43 25.99
CA TYR A 481 -6.32 2.56 25.12
C TYR A 481 -6.05 1.08 25.41
N ASP A 482 -7.11 0.34 25.72
CA ASP A 482 -7.15 -1.11 25.78
C ASP A 482 -8.34 -1.62 24.96
N GLY A 483 -8.08 -2.31 23.85
CA GLY A 483 -9.10 -2.78 22.91
C GLY A 483 -10.09 -3.79 23.49
N LEU A 484 -9.82 -4.35 24.69
CA LEU A 484 -10.70 -5.30 25.38
C LEU A 484 -11.58 -4.63 26.46
N ASN A 485 -11.33 -3.35 26.78
CA ASN A 485 -12.03 -2.63 27.85
C ASN A 485 -12.82 -1.45 27.27
N HIS A 486 -14.15 -1.52 27.31
CA HIS A 486 -15.06 -0.48 26.79
C HIS A 486 -14.84 0.90 27.43
N GLU A 487 -14.57 0.97 28.73
CA GLU A 487 -14.32 2.23 29.43
C GLU A 487 -13.02 2.89 28.95
N SER A 488 -11.97 2.08 28.77
CA SER A 488 -10.70 2.51 28.21
C SER A 488 -10.84 3.01 26.76
N ILE A 489 -11.61 2.32 25.94
CA ILE A 489 -11.91 2.75 24.56
C ILE A 489 -12.58 4.13 24.56
N ARG A 490 -13.59 4.34 25.43
CA ARG A 490 -14.31 5.62 25.54
C ARG A 490 -13.37 6.76 25.93
N GLN A 491 -12.45 6.53 26.85
CA GLN A 491 -11.43 7.49 27.26
C GLN A 491 -10.43 7.79 26.14
N ALA A 492 -10.18 6.85 25.22
CA ALA A 492 -9.25 7.00 24.12
C ALA A 492 -9.83 7.69 22.87
N VAL A 493 -11.14 7.88 22.77
CA VAL A 493 -11.80 8.53 21.62
C VAL A 493 -11.18 9.89 21.26
N PRO A 494 -10.87 10.82 22.19
CA PRO A 494 -10.21 12.06 21.84
C PRO A 494 -8.85 11.87 21.15
N GLY A 495 -8.04 10.90 21.61
CA GLY A 495 -6.77 10.51 20.99
C GLY A 495 -6.97 9.96 19.56
N ILE A 496 -8.01 9.15 19.36
CA ILE A 496 -8.37 8.61 18.04
C ILE A 496 -8.78 9.74 17.09
N ILE A 497 -9.56 10.72 17.55
CA ILE A 497 -9.91 11.90 16.75
C ILE A 497 -8.66 12.73 16.42
N MET A 498 -7.73 12.88 17.35
CA MET A 498 -6.45 13.58 17.11
C MET A 498 -5.62 12.89 16.03
N LEU A 499 -5.60 11.56 15.99
CA LEU A 499 -4.91 10.77 14.95
C LEU A 499 -5.50 10.99 13.54
N MET A 500 -6.78 11.34 13.44
CA MET A 500 -7.42 11.68 12.16
C MET A 500 -7.34 13.17 11.80
N SER A 501 -7.18 14.07 12.78
CA SER A 501 -7.28 15.52 12.61
C SER A 501 -5.94 16.25 12.79
N TRP A 502 -5.62 16.64 14.03
CA TRP A 502 -4.50 17.53 14.34
C TRP A 502 -3.12 16.94 14.09
N ILE A 503 -2.92 15.67 14.37
CA ILE A 503 -1.60 15.03 14.19
C ILE A 503 -1.19 15.03 12.71
N PRO A 504 -2.03 14.57 11.76
CA PRO A 504 -1.73 14.72 10.34
C PRO A 504 -1.59 16.19 9.91
N ALA A 505 -2.41 17.11 10.46
CA ALA A 505 -2.32 18.54 10.13
C ALA A 505 -0.96 19.14 10.51
N VAL A 506 -0.45 18.86 11.71
CA VAL A 506 0.86 19.31 12.18
C VAL A 506 1.98 18.70 11.31
N ILE A 507 1.90 17.42 10.98
CA ILE A 507 2.87 16.76 10.11
C ILE A 507 2.87 17.37 8.71
N ALA A 508 1.69 17.70 8.17
CA ALA A 508 1.58 18.39 6.89
C ALA A 508 2.19 19.80 6.93
N LEU A 509 1.96 20.54 8.02
CA LEU A 509 2.58 21.86 8.21
C LEU A 509 4.10 21.76 8.25
N LEU A 510 4.66 20.79 8.97
CA LEU A 510 6.10 20.52 8.97
C LEU A 510 6.60 20.20 7.56
N GLY A 511 5.83 19.41 6.79
CA GLY A 511 6.14 19.12 5.38
C GLY A 511 6.16 20.37 4.51
N ALA A 512 5.20 21.27 4.69
CA ALA A 512 5.16 22.55 3.97
C ALA A 512 6.38 23.42 4.28
N ILE A 513 6.77 23.51 5.57
CA ILE A 513 7.95 24.25 6.01
C ILE A 513 9.22 23.66 5.39
N VAL A 514 9.43 22.35 5.49
CA VAL A 514 10.61 21.68 4.92
C VAL A 514 10.66 21.86 3.41
N MET A 515 9.52 21.72 2.71
CA MET A 515 9.45 21.88 1.26
C MET A 515 9.72 23.31 0.81
N ALA A 516 9.41 24.31 1.64
CA ALA A 516 9.74 25.71 1.35
C ALA A 516 11.26 25.95 1.21
N PHE A 517 12.11 25.12 1.80
CA PHE A 517 13.57 25.19 1.64
C PHE A 517 14.11 24.42 0.42
N TYR A 518 13.25 23.79 -0.39
CA TYR A 518 13.68 23.08 -1.58
C TYR A 518 14.30 24.03 -2.61
N PRO A 519 15.56 23.81 -3.03
CA PRO A 519 16.29 24.84 -3.79
C PRO A 519 15.99 24.85 -5.29
N LEU A 520 15.44 23.76 -5.86
CA LEU A 520 15.20 23.65 -7.30
C LEU A 520 13.83 24.22 -7.66
N THR A 521 13.81 25.48 -8.08
CA THR A 521 12.64 26.13 -8.68
C THR A 521 12.50 25.71 -10.14
N THR A 522 11.34 25.96 -10.76
CA THR A 522 11.09 25.67 -12.18
C THR A 522 12.14 26.29 -13.07
N ARG A 523 12.46 27.57 -12.87
CA ARG A 523 13.50 28.29 -13.63
C ARG A 523 14.87 27.62 -13.49
N LYS A 524 15.24 27.24 -12.26
CA LYS A 524 16.54 26.56 -12.04
C LYS A 524 16.61 25.20 -12.71
N MET A 525 15.52 24.45 -12.74
CA MET A 525 15.45 23.18 -13.46
C MET A 525 15.52 23.34 -14.97
N GLU A 526 14.92 24.39 -15.53
CA GLU A 526 15.04 24.72 -16.97
C GLU A 526 16.51 25.01 -17.34
N GLU A 527 17.23 25.81 -16.52
CA GLU A 527 18.66 26.09 -16.69
C GLU A 527 19.51 24.81 -16.66
N ILE A 528 19.28 23.94 -15.65
CA ILE A 528 20.01 22.67 -15.49
C ILE A 528 19.75 21.76 -16.70
N THR A 529 18.49 21.60 -17.07
CA THR A 529 18.10 20.73 -18.19
C THR A 529 18.70 21.19 -19.51
N ALA A 530 18.69 22.51 -19.78
CA ALA A 530 19.28 23.08 -20.97
C ALA A 530 20.79 22.86 -21.03
N GLU A 531 21.50 23.07 -19.91
CA GLU A 531 22.95 22.87 -19.86
C GLU A 531 23.34 21.38 -19.98
N LEU A 532 22.61 20.48 -19.33
CA LEU A 532 22.82 19.04 -19.50
C LEU A 532 22.55 18.58 -20.93
N ALA A 533 21.54 19.13 -21.60
CA ALA A 533 21.27 18.85 -23.00
C ALA A 533 22.43 19.33 -23.90
N ARG A 534 23.02 20.51 -23.60
CA ARG A 534 24.19 21.05 -24.31
C ARG A 534 25.42 20.17 -24.14
N ARG A 535 25.75 19.77 -22.89
CA ARG A 535 26.89 18.87 -22.59
C ARG A 535 26.76 17.53 -23.33
N ARG A 536 25.56 16.94 -23.31
CA ARG A 536 25.31 15.67 -24.00
C ARG A 536 25.39 15.79 -25.53
N ALA A 537 25.04 16.94 -26.10
CA ALA A 537 25.21 17.20 -27.53
C ALA A 537 26.69 17.33 -27.93
N THR A 538 27.52 17.94 -27.08
CA THR A 538 28.97 18.10 -27.34
C THR A 538 29.77 16.80 -27.11
N GLU A 539 29.33 15.89 -26.25
CA GLU A 539 29.94 14.58 -26.04
C GLU A 539 29.61 13.55 -27.14
N THR A 540 28.66 13.85 -28.01
CA THR A 540 28.21 12.94 -29.09
C THR A 540 29.03 13.15 -30.37
N TYR A 541 29.84 14.17 -30.46
CA TYR A 541 30.83 14.43 -31.50
C TYR A 541 32.23 14.05 -30.98
#